data_a0c61813815dfcecd79c5f753137d0bf
#
_entry.id   a0c61813815dfcecd79c5f753137d0bf
#
_cell.length_a   1.000
_cell.length_b   1.000
_cell.length_c   1.000
_cell.angle_alpha   90.00
_cell.angle_beta   90.00
_cell.angle_gamma   90.00
#
_symmetry.space_group_name_H-M   'P 1'
#
loop_
_entity.id
_entity.type
_entity.pdbx_description
1 polymer ?
#
loop_
_entity_poly.entity_id
_entity_poly.type
_entity_poly.pdbx_seq_one_letter_code
_entity_poly.pdbx_strand_id
1 'polypeptide(L)'
;MPVTLMKNQGTKITSKKPGVLLKILLVLVIIGFLCVAALGLMNIHVYNSSSPDVYSLESFTSSSVSSDAHYDAVIVLGCAVWEGGVASPMLADRLRTAAAVFKTGCADYVLVTGDSENPEDYDETGCMKEFLINEGVSESDIICDPLGLSTYDSMLRAVTLFNVKSAVVVTTGFHCERSVYDARNFGIESVGVEAIN
;
A
#
# COMPACT_ATOMS: atom_id res chain seq x y z
N MET A 1 87.19 14.17 -20.59
CA MET A 1 86.32 13.77 -19.51
C MET A 1 84.98 13.28 -20.13
N PRO A 2 84.61 11.99 -19.99
CA PRO A 2 83.34 11.48 -20.59
C PRO A 2 82.18 11.72 -19.61
N VAL A 3 81.13 12.29 -20.12
CA VAL A 3 79.86 12.51 -19.39
C VAL A 3 79.08 11.20 -19.39
N THR A 4 78.90 10.62 -18.19
CA THR A 4 78.12 9.37 -18.00
C THR A 4 76.64 9.72 -17.99
N LEU A 5 75.88 9.28 -19.00
CA LEU A 5 74.41 9.35 -19.06
C LEU A 5 73.82 8.38 -18.05
N MET A 6 73.15 8.95 -17.02
CA MET A 6 72.34 8.17 -16.10
C MET A 6 71.12 7.61 -16.79
N LYS A 7 71.01 6.29 -16.88
CA LYS A 7 69.88 5.54 -17.44
C LYS A 7 68.73 5.55 -16.41
N ASN A 8 67.68 6.33 -16.68
CA ASN A 8 66.47 6.39 -15.88
C ASN A 8 65.78 5.01 -15.91
N GLN A 9 65.78 4.30 -14.77
CA GLN A 9 65.08 3.05 -14.57
C GLN A 9 63.59 3.37 -14.31
N GLY A 10 62.78 3.30 -15.37
CA GLY A 10 61.30 3.38 -15.24
C GLY A 10 60.78 2.22 -14.38
N THR A 11 60.25 2.55 -13.21
CA THR A 11 59.57 1.62 -12.33
C THR A 11 58.31 1.07 -13.02
N LYS A 12 58.39 -0.18 -13.49
CA LYS A 12 57.20 -0.93 -13.97
C LYS A 12 56.26 -1.13 -12.80
N ILE A 13 55.13 -0.35 -12.76
CA ILE A 13 54.01 -0.60 -11.88
C ILE A 13 53.38 -1.92 -12.32
N THR A 14 53.72 -3.00 -11.62
CA THR A 14 53.05 -4.31 -11.86
C THR A 14 51.68 -4.25 -11.16
N SER A 15 50.62 -4.09 -11.98
CA SER A 15 49.26 -4.24 -11.54
C SER A 15 49.03 -5.68 -11.06
N LYS A 16 48.97 -5.90 -9.73
CA LYS A 16 48.61 -7.22 -9.18
C LYS A 16 47.14 -7.50 -9.54
N LYS A 17 46.91 -8.64 -10.23
CA LYS A 17 45.55 -9.09 -10.50
C LYS A 17 44.80 -9.29 -9.17
N PRO A 18 43.53 -8.81 -9.05
CA PRO A 18 42.76 -8.96 -7.81
C PRO A 18 42.63 -10.44 -7.46
N GLY A 19 42.83 -10.77 -6.17
CA GLY A 19 42.68 -12.11 -5.64
C GLY A 19 41.23 -12.63 -5.83
N VAL A 20 41.05 -13.95 -5.82
CA VAL A 20 39.73 -14.60 -5.99
C VAL A 20 38.70 -14.03 -4.99
N LEU A 21 39.12 -13.83 -3.74
CA LEU A 21 38.27 -13.27 -2.70
C LEU A 21 37.71 -11.86 -3.05
N LEU A 22 38.57 -11.00 -3.62
CA LEU A 22 38.15 -9.65 -4.03
C LEU A 22 37.15 -9.71 -5.23
N LYS A 23 37.30 -10.68 -6.12
CA LYS A 23 36.33 -10.89 -7.22
C LYS A 23 34.99 -11.37 -6.69
N ILE A 24 34.97 -12.30 -5.72
CA ILE A 24 33.75 -12.78 -5.08
C ILE A 24 33.05 -11.63 -4.36
N LEU A 25 33.79 -10.83 -3.61
CA LEU A 25 33.24 -9.67 -2.93
C LEU A 25 32.61 -8.67 -3.91
N LEU A 26 33.31 -8.38 -5.01
CA LEU A 26 32.78 -7.49 -6.06
C LEU A 26 31.47 -8.02 -6.68
N VAL A 27 31.40 -9.33 -6.97
CA VAL A 27 30.18 -9.97 -7.49
C VAL A 27 29.04 -9.84 -6.50
N LEU A 28 29.26 -10.08 -5.20
CA LEU A 28 28.24 -9.93 -4.17
C LEU A 28 27.74 -8.49 -4.05
N VAL A 29 28.64 -7.51 -4.15
CA VAL A 29 28.27 -6.08 -4.15
C VAL A 29 27.42 -5.72 -5.36
N ILE A 30 27.77 -6.23 -6.55
CA ILE A 30 26.98 -6.02 -7.78
C ILE A 30 25.60 -6.65 -7.66
N ILE A 31 25.50 -7.88 -7.14
CA ILE A 31 24.20 -8.54 -6.92
C ILE A 31 23.36 -7.73 -5.94
N GLY A 32 23.94 -7.29 -4.83
CA GLY A 32 23.25 -6.44 -3.86
C GLY A 32 22.71 -5.15 -4.49
N PHE A 33 23.54 -4.48 -5.30
CA PHE A 33 23.12 -3.27 -6.02
C PHE A 33 21.97 -3.54 -7.01
N LEU A 34 22.05 -4.64 -7.75
CA LEU A 34 21.00 -5.04 -8.70
C LEU A 34 19.68 -5.35 -7.98
N CYS A 35 19.74 -6.01 -6.81
CA CYS A 35 18.53 -6.26 -6.00
C CYS A 35 17.90 -4.96 -5.51
N VAL A 36 18.69 -4.01 -5.00
CA VAL A 36 18.18 -2.71 -4.56
C VAL A 36 17.59 -1.92 -5.73
N ALA A 37 18.26 -1.93 -6.88
CA ALA A 37 17.75 -1.29 -8.09
C ALA A 37 16.42 -1.91 -8.56
N ALA A 38 16.32 -3.23 -8.56
CA ALA A 38 15.07 -3.93 -8.92
C ALA A 38 13.92 -3.57 -7.98
N LEU A 39 14.15 -3.56 -6.66
CA LEU A 39 13.16 -3.13 -5.68
C LEU A 39 12.74 -1.67 -5.89
N GLY A 40 13.69 -0.79 -6.20
CA GLY A 40 13.41 0.61 -6.52
C GLY A 40 12.53 0.77 -7.76
N LEU A 41 12.83 0.03 -8.83
CA LEU A 41 12.03 0.04 -10.06
C LEU A 41 10.62 -0.50 -9.84
N MET A 42 10.46 -1.56 -9.02
CA MET A 42 9.14 -2.08 -8.66
C MET A 42 8.31 -1.04 -7.90
N ASN A 43 8.91 -0.35 -6.92
CA ASN A 43 8.20 0.71 -6.18
C ASN A 43 7.78 1.87 -7.10
N ILE A 44 8.67 2.31 -8.00
CA ILE A 44 8.35 3.35 -8.98
C ILE A 44 7.21 2.90 -9.91
N HIS A 45 7.21 1.63 -10.32
CA HIS A 45 6.14 1.08 -11.17
C HIS A 45 4.79 1.11 -10.46
N VAL A 46 4.71 0.63 -9.22
CA VAL A 46 3.48 0.67 -8.40
C VAL A 46 2.99 2.10 -8.23
N TYR A 47 3.86 3.00 -7.81
CA TYR A 47 3.52 4.42 -7.63
C TYR A 47 2.97 5.05 -8.91
N ASN A 48 3.68 4.95 -10.03
CA ASN A 48 3.25 5.55 -11.29
C ASN A 48 1.95 4.96 -11.84
N SER A 49 1.65 3.69 -11.52
CA SER A 49 0.44 3.01 -11.99
C SER A 49 -0.81 3.40 -11.20
N SER A 50 -0.67 3.89 -9.98
CA SER A 50 -1.79 4.10 -9.05
C SER A 50 -1.94 5.54 -8.59
N SER A 51 -0.84 6.29 -8.49
CA SER A 51 -0.83 7.68 -7.98
C SER A 51 -1.80 8.64 -8.71
N PRO A 52 -2.04 8.54 -10.03
CA PRO A 52 -3.02 9.41 -10.69
C PRO A 52 -4.46 9.25 -10.20
N ASP A 53 -4.78 8.12 -9.58
CA ASP A 53 -6.12 7.76 -9.12
C ASP A 53 -6.19 7.67 -7.58
N VAL A 54 -5.26 8.31 -6.91
CA VAL A 54 -5.26 8.50 -5.45
C VAL A 54 -5.57 9.95 -5.13
N TYR A 55 -6.56 10.16 -4.30
CA TYR A 55 -7.14 11.45 -3.97
C TYR A 55 -7.04 11.75 -2.47
N SER A 56 -6.90 13.01 -2.10
CA SER A 56 -7.27 13.47 -0.76
C SER A 56 -8.80 13.45 -0.64
N LEU A 57 -9.34 13.38 0.59
CA LEU A 57 -10.78 13.43 0.80
C LEU A 57 -11.41 14.68 0.16
N GLU A 58 -10.77 15.84 0.31
CA GLU A 58 -11.26 17.09 -0.27
C GLU A 58 -11.29 17.05 -1.80
N SER A 59 -10.21 16.55 -2.43
CA SER A 59 -10.15 16.43 -3.88
C SER A 59 -11.13 15.39 -4.42
N PHE A 60 -11.35 14.28 -3.70
CA PHE A 60 -12.34 13.27 -4.07
C PHE A 60 -13.75 13.83 -4.01
N THR A 61 -14.15 14.45 -2.91
CA THR A 61 -15.52 14.96 -2.70
C THR A 61 -15.88 16.14 -3.60
N SER A 62 -14.88 16.90 -4.06
CA SER A 62 -15.08 18.03 -4.99
C SER A 62 -14.95 17.64 -6.47
N SER A 63 -14.55 16.41 -6.77
CA SER A 63 -14.33 15.94 -8.14
C SER A 63 -15.56 15.27 -8.74
N SER A 64 -15.59 15.17 -10.08
CA SER A 64 -16.57 14.35 -10.80
C SER A 64 -16.45 12.85 -10.50
N VAL A 65 -15.31 12.41 -9.97
CA VAL A 65 -15.09 11.02 -9.56
C VAL A 65 -16.07 10.56 -8.48
N SER A 66 -16.46 11.47 -7.56
CA SER A 66 -17.45 11.17 -6.52
C SER A 66 -18.90 11.35 -6.99
N SER A 67 -19.16 12.18 -8.01
CA SER A 67 -20.52 12.52 -8.47
C SER A 67 -20.96 11.71 -9.69
N ASP A 68 -20.05 11.37 -10.58
CA ASP A 68 -20.37 10.76 -11.88
C ASP A 68 -20.05 9.26 -11.93
N ALA A 69 -19.19 8.77 -11.03
CA ALA A 69 -18.86 7.36 -10.88
C ALA A 69 -19.65 6.74 -9.71
N HIS A 70 -20.13 5.52 -9.92
CA HIS A 70 -20.74 4.71 -8.86
C HIS A 70 -19.97 3.40 -8.71
N TYR A 71 -19.63 3.08 -7.46
CA TYR A 71 -18.80 1.92 -7.10
C TYR A 71 -19.62 0.88 -6.35
N ASP A 72 -19.24 -0.38 -6.46
CA ASP A 72 -19.89 -1.43 -5.67
C ASP A 72 -19.64 -1.20 -4.17
N ALA A 73 -18.41 -0.81 -3.79
CA ALA A 73 -18.05 -0.67 -2.38
C ALA A 73 -17.04 0.46 -2.08
N VAL A 74 -17.12 0.97 -0.85
CA VAL A 74 -15.97 1.61 -0.18
C VAL A 74 -15.24 0.54 0.62
N ILE A 75 -14.02 0.14 0.22
CA ILE A 75 -13.20 -0.83 0.94
C ILE A 75 -12.34 -0.11 1.97
N VAL A 76 -12.48 -0.47 3.23
CA VAL A 76 -11.66 0.08 4.33
C VAL A 76 -10.71 -1.01 4.83
N LEU A 77 -9.41 -0.77 4.66
CA LEU A 77 -8.39 -1.69 5.17
C LEU A 77 -8.16 -1.48 6.67
N GLY A 78 -8.15 -2.56 7.41
CA GLY A 78 -7.80 -2.58 8.83
C GLY A 78 -6.39 -2.08 9.11
N CYS A 79 -6.11 -1.78 10.38
CA CYS A 79 -4.80 -1.33 10.83
C CYS A 79 -4.47 -1.92 12.20
N ALA A 80 -5.05 -1.35 13.25
CA ALA A 80 -4.86 -1.83 14.61
C ALA A 80 -6.02 -1.40 15.52
N VAL A 81 -6.42 -2.29 16.40
CA VAL A 81 -7.33 -2.04 17.51
C VAL A 81 -6.54 -2.18 18.81
N TRP A 82 -6.69 -1.22 19.71
CA TRP A 82 -6.05 -1.24 21.00
C TRP A 82 -6.86 -2.06 22.00
N GLU A 83 -6.21 -2.41 23.11
CA GLU A 83 -6.85 -3.12 24.21
C GLU A 83 -8.17 -2.44 24.62
N GLY A 84 -9.22 -3.23 24.81
CA GLY A 84 -10.57 -2.73 25.07
C GLY A 84 -11.40 -2.42 23.82
N GLY A 85 -10.98 -2.84 22.62
CA GLY A 85 -11.77 -2.68 21.39
C GLY A 85 -11.74 -1.25 20.83
N VAL A 86 -10.73 -0.45 21.15
CA VAL A 86 -10.62 0.93 20.72
C VAL A 86 -9.80 1.04 19.43
N ALA A 87 -10.38 1.64 18.39
CA ALA A 87 -9.65 1.91 17.15
C ALA A 87 -8.39 2.75 17.42
N SER A 88 -7.25 2.35 16.86
CA SER A 88 -6.04 3.19 16.86
C SER A 88 -6.33 4.52 16.16
N PRO A 89 -5.58 5.61 16.42
CA PRO A 89 -5.76 6.87 15.71
C PRO A 89 -5.74 6.70 14.19
N MET A 90 -4.80 5.89 13.68
CA MET A 90 -4.70 5.60 12.25
C MET A 90 -5.92 4.85 11.69
N LEU A 91 -6.47 3.90 12.44
CA LEU A 91 -7.71 3.21 12.06
C LEU A 91 -8.90 4.16 12.10
N ALA A 92 -9.00 4.98 13.16
CA ALA A 92 -10.08 5.97 13.31
C ALA A 92 -10.09 6.98 12.14
N ASP A 93 -8.91 7.41 11.68
CA ASP A 93 -8.80 8.33 10.55
C ASP A 93 -9.27 7.68 9.25
N ARG A 94 -8.94 6.40 9.01
CA ARG A 94 -9.47 5.63 7.88
C ARG A 94 -10.99 5.54 7.93
N LEU A 95 -11.55 5.23 9.08
CA LEU A 95 -12.99 5.05 9.25
C LEU A 95 -13.77 6.35 9.08
N ARG A 96 -13.28 7.49 9.63
CA ARG A 96 -13.88 8.81 9.39
C ARG A 96 -13.85 9.18 7.91
N THR A 97 -12.71 8.94 7.25
CA THR A 97 -12.56 9.20 5.81
C THR A 97 -13.54 8.34 5.01
N ALA A 98 -13.63 7.04 5.33
CA ALA A 98 -14.55 6.12 4.65
C ALA A 98 -16.02 6.51 4.84
N ALA A 99 -16.41 6.89 6.05
CA ALA A 99 -17.76 7.40 6.33
C ALA A 99 -18.06 8.65 5.50
N ALA A 100 -17.10 9.58 5.39
CA ALA A 100 -17.26 10.79 4.59
C ALA A 100 -17.38 10.48 3.09
N VAL A 101 -16.55 9.56 2.57
CA VAL A 101 -16.61 9.06 1.19
C VAL A 101 -17.96 8.40 0.92
N PHE A 102 -18.40 7.47 1.77
CA PHE A 102 -19.67 6.75 1.60
C PHE A 102 -20.89 7.70 1.62
N LYS A 103 -20.86 8.72 2.47
CA LYS A 103 -21.94 9.76 2.54
C LYS A 103 -22.07 10.60 1.28
N THR A 104 -21.12 10.58 0.35
CA THR A 104 -21.30 11.20 -0.98
C THR A 104 -22.32 10.45 -1.85
N GLY A 105 -22.66 9.19 -1.49
CA GLY A 105 -23.56 8.33 -2.25
C GLY A 105 -22.86 7.66 -3.45
N CYS A 106 -21.53 7.63 -3.47
CA CYS A 106 -20.75 7.09 -4.58
C CYS A 106 -20.65 5.55 -4.58
N ALA A 107 -21.15 4.85 -3.56
CA ALA A 107 -21.04 3.39 -3.45
C ALA A 107 -22.26 2.78 -2.77
N ASP A 108 -22.52 1.48 -3.06
CA ASP A 108 -23.66 0.74 -2.53
C ASP A 108 -23.49 0.38 -1.04
N TYR A 109 -22.27 0.04 -0.60
CA TYR A 109 -21.97 -0.36 0.79
C TYR A 109 -20.51 -0.09 1.18
N VAL A 110 -20.23 -0.25 2.47
CA VAL A 110 -18.87 -0.19 3.03
C VAL A 110 -18.42 -1.62 3.35
N LEU A 111 -17.30 -2.06 2.78
CA LEU A 111 -16.64 -3.31 3.11
C LEU A 111 -15.47 -3.04 4.05
N VAL A 112 -15.59 -3.40 5.31
CA VAL A 112 -14.49 -3.35 6.28
C VAL A 112 -13.78 -4.71 6.29
N THR A 113 -12.47 -4.70 6.11
CA THR A 113 -11.67 -5.93 6.02
C THR A 113 -10.45 -5.83 6.94
N GLY A 114 -10.26 -6.85 7.78
CA GLY A 114 -9.23 -6.86 8.81
C GLY A 114 -9.16 -8.21 9.52
N ASP A 115 -8.40 -8.25 10.62
CA ASP A 115 -8.22 -9.45 11.44
C ASP A 115 -9.30 -9.54 12.52
N SER A 116 -10.19 -10.50 12.39
CA SER A 116 -11.16 -10.90 13.39
C SER A 116 -11.36 -12.43 13.35
N GLU A 117 -10.25 -13.17 13.10
CA GLU A 117 -10.28 -14.65 13.07
C GLU A 117 -10.73 -15.22 14.42
N ASN A 118 -10.31 -14.58 15.52
CA ASN A 118 -10.70 -14.93 16.89
C ASN A 118 -11.31 -13.69 17.59
N PRO A 119 -12.58 -13.37 17.33
CA PRO A 119 -13.17 -12.10 17.77
C PRO A 119 -13.29 -11.98 19.30
N GLU A 120 -13.19 -13.08 20.06
CA GLU A 120 -13.15 -13.04 21.52
C GLU A 120 -11.82 -12.46 22.04
N ASP A 121 -10.73 -12.63 21.28
CA ASP A 121 -9.40 -12.13 21.62
C ASP A 121 -9.09 -10.79 20.94
N TYR A 122 -9.43 -10.69 19.63
CA TYR A 122 -9.17 -9.53 18.82
C TYR A 122 -10.22 -9.41 17.70
N ASP A 123 -11.04 -8.36 17.74
CA ASP A 123 -12.09 -8.10 16.76
C ASP A 123 -11.91 -6.74 16.08
N GLU A 124 -11.12 -6.73 15.03
CA GLU A 124 -10.87 -5.50 14.26
C GLU A 124 -12.10 -5.08 13.46
N THR A 125 -12.74 -6.02 12.75
CA THR A 125 -13.88 -5.69 11.89
C THR A 125 -15.12 -5.30 12.70
N GLY A 126 -15.33 -5.88 13.88
CA GLY A 126 -16.39 -5.47 14.80
C GLY A 126 -16.17 -4.03 15.31
N CYS A 127 -14.95 -3.71 15.72
CA CYS A 127 -14.56 -2.34 16.11
C CYS A 127 -14.78 -1.35 14.94
N MET A 128 -14.39 -1.72 13.72
CA MET A 128 -14.57 -0.89 12.53
C MET A 128 -16.05 -0.63 12.24
N LYS A 129 -16.88 -1.67 12.35
CA LYS A 129 -18.32 -1.59 12.13
C LYS A 129 -18.98 -0.65 13.16
N GLU A 130 -18.69 -0.84 14.44
CA GLU A 130 -19.23 0.02 15.50
C GLU A 130 -18.83 1.49 15.31
N PHE A 131 -17.59 1.73 14.92
CA PHE A 131 -17.10 3.07 14.63
C PHE A 131 -17.87 3.72 13.48
N LEU A 132 -18.07 3.03 12.38
CA LEU A 132 -18.83 3.53 11.23
C LEU A 132 -20.31 3.81 11.58
N ILE A 133 -20.94 2.97 12.40
CA ILE A 133 -22.30 3.22 12.88
C ILE A 133 -22.33 4.52 13.70
N ASN A 134 -21.36 4.74 14.57
CA ASN A 134 -21.24 5.97 15.36
C ASN A 134 -20.97 7.20 14.47
N GLU A 135 -20.30 7.03 13.34
CA GLU A 135 -20.16 8.07 12.31
C GLU A 135 -21.41 8.25 11.45
N GLY A 136 -22.48 7.48 11.68
CA GLY A 136 -23.78 7.63 11.03
C GLY A 136 -23.95 6.86 9.73
N VAL A 137 -23.12 5.83 9.47
CA VAL A 137 -23.37 4.84 8.43
C VAL A 137 -24.38 3.83 8.93
N SER A 138 -25.38 3.48 8.12
CA SER A 138 -26.38 2.46 8.50
C SER A 138 -25.73 1.10 8.68
N GLU A 139 -26.11 0.35 9.70
CA GLU A 139 -25.59 -1.00 9.93
C GLU A 139 -25.83 -1.94 8.75
N SER A 140 -26.95 -1.78 8.04
CA SER A 140 -27.30 -2.56 6.86
C SER A 140 -26.34 -2.35 5.68
N ASP A 141 -25.64 -1.23 5.67
CA ASP A 141 -24.76 -0.81 4.58
C ASP A 141 -23.27 -1.15 4.89
N ILE A 142 -23.02 -1.87 6.00
CA ILE A 142 -21.67 -2.27 6.41
C ILE A 142 -21.54 -3.79 6.34
N ILE A 143 -20.59 -4.25 5.53
CA ILE A 143 -20.21 -5.67 5.42
C ILE A 143 -18.84 -5.87 6.06
N CYS A 144 -18.72 -6.90 6.91
CA CYS A 144 -17.47 -7.25 7.58
C CYS A 144 -16.81 -8.45 6.89
N ASP A 145 -15.52 -8.31 6.58
CA ASP A 145 -14.63 -9.38 6.16
C ASP A 145 -13.61 -9.68 7.27
N PRO A 146 -13.84 -10.68 8.13
CA PRO A 146 -13.04 -10.94 9.32
C PRO A 146 -11.70 -11.66 9.03
N LEU A 147 -11.42 -12.00 7.79
CA LEU A 147 -10.24 -12.77 7.40
C LEU A 147 -9.38 -12.03 6.36
N GLY A 148 -9.45 -10.71 6.32
CA GLY A 148 -8.57 -9.86 5.52
C GLY A 148 -7.23 -9.62 6.21
N LEU A 149 -6.46 -10.69 6.43
CA LEU A 149 -5.22 -10.67 7.22
C LEU A 149 -4.06 -9.95 6.53
N SER A 150 -4.18 -9.70 5.26
CA SER A 150 -3.24 -8.91 4.46
C SER A 150 -3.98 -8.14 3.38
N THR A 151 -3.35 -7.11 2.78
CA THR A 151 -3.94 -6.39 1.63
C THR A 151 -4.27 -7.34 0.49
N TYR A 152 -3.40 -8.32 0.24
CA TYR A 152 -3.63 -9.36 -0.78
C TYR A 152 -4.89 -10.17 -0.47
N ASP A 153 -5.04 -10.68 0.77
CA ASP A 153 -6.21 -11.45 1.18
C ASP A 153 -7.49 -10.60 1.09
N SER A 154 -7.43 -9.34 1.56
CA SER A 154 -8.55 -8.40 1.49
C SER A 154 -9.06 -8.23 0.06
N MET A 155 -8.17 -7.98 -0.91
CA MET A 155 -8.58 -7.77 -2.31
C MET A 155 -9.03 -9.06 -2.99
N LEU A 156 -8.36 -10.18 -2.73
CA LEU A 156 -8.79 -11.50 -3.22
C LEU A 156 -10.20 -11.83 -2.73
N ARG A 157 -10.47 -11.61 -1.43
CA ARG A 157 -11.76 -11.90 -0.81
C ARG A 157 -12.84 -10.92 -1.25
N ALA A 158 -12.51 -9.65 -1.45
CA ALA A 158 -13.42 -8.66 -2.03
C ALA A 158 -13.99 -9.13 -3.38
N VAL A 159 -13.14 -9.68 -4.25
CA VAL A 159 -13.57 -10.23 -5.54
C VAL A 159 -14.30 -11.55 -5.39
N THR A 160 -13.72 -12.51 -4.66
CA THR A 160 -14.19 -13.91 -4.70
C THR A 160 -15.39 -14.19 -3.81
N LEU A 161 -15.54 -13.47 -2.70
CA LEU A 161 -16.62 -13.67 -1.74
C LEU A 161 -17.69 -12.58 -1.80
N PHE A 162 -17.28 -11.33 -2.03
CA PHE A 162 -18.18 -10.18 -2.02
C PHE A 162 -18.52 -9.70 -3.44
N ASN A 163 -17.91 -10.31 -4.49
CA ASN A 163 -18.15 -10.00 -5.91
C ASN A 163 -17.96 -8.52 -6.25
N VAL A 164 -17.01 -7.83 -5.57
CA VAL A 164 -16.67 -6.44 -5.84
C VAL A 164 -15.95 -6.34 -7.18
N LYS A 165 -16.43 -5.46 -8.05
CA LYS A 165 -15.86 -5.18 -9.38
C LYS A 165 -15.31 -3.77 -9.46
N SER A 166 -15.88 -2.85 -8.67
CA SER A 166 -15.43 -1.46 -8.59
C SER A 166 -15.42 -0.97 -7.14
N ALA A 167 -14.40 -0.20 -6.75
CA ALA A 167 -14.27 0.23 -5.37
C ALA A 167 -13.54 1.56 -5.18
N VAL A 168 -13.91 2.28 -4.11
CA VAL A 168 -13.08 3.30 -3.51
C VAL A 168 -12.30 2.68 -2.35
N VAL A 169 -10.98 2.60 -2.45
CA VAL A 169 -10.12 2.02 -1.40
C VAL A 169 -9.68 3.13 -0.45
N VAL A 170 -10.02 2.99 0.83
CA VAL A 170 -9.64 3.96 1.87
C VAL A 170 -8.60 3.36 2.79
N THR A 171 -7.44 4.01 2.85
CA THR A 171 -6.35 3.63 3.75
C THR A 171 -5.40 4.82 3.96
N THR A 172 -4.34 4.64 4.76
CA THR A 172 -3.34 5.68 5.02
C THR A 172 -2.52 5.99 3.76
N GLY A 173 -2.13 7.25 3.54
CA GLY A 173 -1.49 7.74 2.32
C GLY A 173 -0.32 6.88 1.83
N PHE A 174 0.65 6.55 2.69
CA PHE A 174 1.80 5.70 2.32
C PHE A 174 1.42 4.28 1.86
N HIS A 175 0.17 3.88 2.07
CA HIS A 175 -0.36 2.56 1.72
C HIS A 175 -1.35 2.61 0.55
N CYS A 176 -1.84 3.80 0.19
CA CYS A 176 -2.96 3.96 -0.72
C CYS A 176 -2.63 3.49 -2.14
N GLU A 177 -1.50 3.94 -2.72
CA GLU A 177 -1.08 3.55 -4.07
C GLU A 177 -0.89 2.03 -4.20
N ARG A 178 -0.29 1.40 -3.17
CA ARG A 178 -0.11 -0.05 -3.16
C ARG A 178 -1.45 -0.77 -3.11
N SER A 179 -2.39 -0.29 -2.31
CA SER A 179 -3.70 -0.91 -2.16
C SER A 179 -4.53 -0.81 -3.43
N VAL A 180 -4.49 0.34 -4.12
CA VAL A 180 -5.12 0.51 -5.44
C VAL A 180 -4.47 -0.40 -6.49
N TYR A 181 -3.14 -0.49 -6.49
CA TYR A 181 -2.41 -1.40 -7.38
C TYR A 181 -2.81 -2.86 -7.15
N ASP A 182 -2.88 -3.30 -5.89
CA ASP A 182 -3.30 -4.66 -5.54
C ASP A 182 -4.75 -4.93 -5.95
N ALA A 183 -5.67 -3.99 -5.68
CA ALA A 183 -7.08 -4.10 -6.10
C ALA A 183 -7.21 -4.30 -7.62
N ARG A 184 -6.49 -3.51 -8.41
CA ARG A 184 -6.49 -3.62 -9.88
C ARG A 184 -5.91 -4.93 -10.39
N ASN A 185 -4.89 -5.47 -9.74
CA ASN A 185 -4.33 -6.78 -10.09
C ASN A 185 -5.33 -7.93 -9.86
N PHE A 186 -6.31 -7.75 -8.97
CA PHE A 186 -7.43 -8.67 -8.78
C PHE A 186 -8.63 -8.34 -9.69
N GLY A 187 -8.53 -7.33 -10.54
CA GLY A 187 -9.60 -6.96 -11.48
C GLY A 187 -10.66 -6.02 -10.89
N ILE A 188 -10.39 -5.39 -9.75
CA ILE A 188 -11.25 -4.35 -9.18
C ILE A 188 -10.92 -3.01 -9.85
N GLU A 189 -11.85 -2.42 -10.56
CA GLU A 189 -11.74 -1.04 -11.02
C GLU A 189 -11.76 -0.11 -9.81
N SER A 190 -10.64 0.53 -9.49
CA SER A 190 -10.50 1.19 -8.20
C SER A 190 -9.78 2.53 -8.26
N VAL A 191 -10.22 3.40 -7.36
CA VAL A 191 -9.53 4.64 -6.97
C VAL A 191 -9.21 4.59 -5.49
N GLY A 192 -8.26 5.40 -5.05
CA GLY A 192 -7.84 5.47 -3.65
C GLY A 192 -8.24 6.81 -3.02
N VAL A 193 -8.60 6.78 -1.74
CA VAL A 193 -8.74 7.99 -0.93
C VAL A 193 -7.88 7.87 0.31
N GLU A 194 -6.96 8.83 0.45
CA GLU A 194 -6.06 8.89 1.60
C GLU A 194 -6.82 9.30 2.86
N ALA A 195 -6.64 8.52 3.93
CA ALA A 195 -7.15 8.88 5.25
C ALA A 195 -6.53 10.20 5.73
N ILE A 196 -7.36 11.06 6.28
CA ILE A 196 -6.95 12.34 6.86
C ILE A 196 -6.19 12.04 8.16
N ASN A 197 -4.98 12.61 8.30
CA ASN A 197 -4.22 12.61 9.56
C ASN A 197 -4.62 13.80 10.42
#